data_fe0f1ca1ea5bf2c51bd3b849565e500b
#
_entry.id   fe0f1ca1ea5bf2c51bd3b849565e500b
#
_cell.length_a   1.000
_cell.length_b   1.000
_cell.length_c   1.000
_cell.angle_alpha   90.00
_cell.angle_beta   90.00
_cell.angle_gamma   90.00
#
_symmetry.space_group_name_H-M   'P 1'
#
loop_
_entity.id
_entity.type
_entity.pdbx_description
1 polymer ?
#
loop_
_entity_poly.entity_id
_entity_poly.type
_entity_poly.pdbx_seq_one_letter_code
_entity_poly.pdbx_strand_id
1 'polypeptide(L)'
;LNVYTALMIATIVIAVCASLIVTFCGKNGKAEKERFLNTFGTQALFGLDSADADLSVASSKGNEHNTRNFVFGNTYITDQNRSFVFRGEQNNDGGDFAFINITGSGILNVPKPICELLYSFHLLNTFDLTDTKVEQINDDVQGCARISDFSNGFKYGSFLFFNGKSIVYLNIKYSDSLSLDKDYVTEQCVRYLENTQ
;
A
#
# COMPACT_ATOMS: atom_id res chain seq x y z
N LEU A 1 -6.71 20.29 -42.39
CA LEU A 1 -5.61 19.69 -41.57
C LEU A 1 -5.56 18.21 -41.95
N ASN A 2 -4.40 17.73 -42.39
CA ASN A 2 -4.24 16.32 -42.75
C ASN A 2 -4.34 15.49 -41.46
N VAL A 3 -4.99 14.33 -41.53
CA VAL A 3 -5.22 13.42 -40.34
C VAL A 3 -3.89 13.10 -39.64
N TYR A 4 -2.81 12.92 -40.37
CA TYR A 4 -1.46 12.70 -39.81
C TYR A 4 -0.95 13.88 -38.99
N THR A 5 -1.18 15.11 -39.48
CA THR A 5 -0.78 16.34 -38.77
C THR A 5 -1.61 16.52 -37.49
N ALA A 6 -2.90 16.20 -37.51
CA ALA A 6 -3.76 16.24 -36.34
C ALA A 6 -3.34 15.21 -35.29
N LEU A 7 -3.02 13.97 -35.71
CA LEU A 7 -2.50 12.92 -34.84
C LEU A 7 -1.17 13.29 -34.19
N MET A 8 -0.26 13.86 -34.98
CA MET A 8 1.06 14.30 -34.50
C MET A 8 0.93 15.42 -33.45
N ILE A 9 0.05 16.41 -33.70
CA ILE A 9 -0.22 17.49 -32.74
C ILE A 9 -0.83 16.93 -31.47
N ALA A 10 -1.81 16.02 -31.56
CA ALA A 10 -2.42 15.39 -30.42
C ALA A 10 -1.41 14.60 -29.57
N THR A 11 -0.50 13.85 -30.20
CA THR A 11 0.55 13.10 -29.51
C THR A 11 1.52 14.03 -28.78
N ILE A 12 1.93 15.13 -29.42
CA ILE A 12 2.82 16.14 -28.80
C ILE A 12 2.13 16.80 -27.61
N VAL A 13 0.86 17.18 -27.75
CA VAL A 13 0.08 17.80 -26.66
C VAL A 13 -0.03 16.84 -25.48
N ILE A 14 -0.34 15.58 -25.72
CA ILE A 14 -0.42 14.54 -24.68
C ILE A 14 0.94 14.36 -23.99
N ALA A 15 2.03 14.29 -24.76
CA ALA A 15 3.38 14.14 -24.20
C ALA A 15 3.81 15.35 -23.36
N VAL A 16 3.50 16.57 -23.81
CA VAL A 16 3.77 17.81 -23.06
C VAL A 16 2.93 17.87 -21.79
N CYS A 17 1.63 17.57 -21.87
CA CYS A 17 0.76 17.54 -20.70
C CYS A 17 1.24 16.47 -19.69
N ALA A 18 1.60 15.28 -20.14
CA ALA A 18 2.15 14.23 -19.29
C ALA A 18 3.46 14.67 -18.61
N SER A 19 4.37 15.32 -19.37
CA SER A 19 5.64 15.83 -18.83
C SER A 19 5.42 16.95 -17.80
N LEU A 20 4.48 17.86 -18.05
CA LEU A 20 4.13 18.92 -17.10
C LEU A 20 3.51 18.34 -15.82
N ILE A 21 2.61 17.37 -15.95
CA ILE A 21 2.00 16.68 -14.81
C ILE A 21 3.09 16.03 -13.96
N VAL A 22 4.01 15.27 -14.54
CA VAL A 22 5.12 14.62 -13.82
C VAL A 22 6.02 15.64 -13.13
N THR A 23 6.32 16.76 -13.78
CA THR A 23 7.24 17.79 -13.24
C THR A 23 6.60 18.60 -12.10
N PHE A 24 5.33 18.99 -12.24
CA PHE A 24 4.63 19.77 -11.19
C PHE A 24 4.23 18.95 -9.99
N CYS A 25 3.94 17.67 -10.17
CA CYS A 25 3.48 16.78 -9.09
C CYS A 25 4.62 16.16 -8.28
N GLY A 26 5.87 16.19 -8.78
CA GLY A 26 6.98 15.46 -8.18
C GLY A 26 7.30 15.81 -6.73
N LYS A 27 7.11 17.06 -6.29
CA LYS A 27 7.39 17.48 -4.90
C LYS A 27 6.31 16.98 -3.92
N ASN A 28 5.05 17.16 -4.25
CA ASN A 28 3.95 16.72 -3.38
C ASN A 28 3.83 15.19 -3.34
N GLY A 29 4.09 14.54 -4.49
CA GLY A 29 4.11 13.09 -4.56
C GLY A 29 5.17 12.43 -3.70
N LYS A 30 6.34 13.06 -3.54
CA LYS A 30 7.40 12.54 -2.68
C LYS A 30 7.01 12.55 -1.19
N ALA A 31 6.44 13.65 -0.72
CA ALA A 31 5.98 13.76 0.66
C ALA A 31 4.89 12.73 0.99
N GLU A 32 3.94 12.52 0.07
CA GLU A 32 2.88 11.54 0.24
C GLU A 32 3.41 10.10 0.23
N LYS A 33 4.36 9.80 -0.66
CA LYS A 33 5.07 8.52 -0.66
C LYS A 33 5.77 8.26 0.68
N GLU A 34 6.51 9.25 1.19
CA GLU A 34 7.21 9.13 2.47
C GLU A 34 6.20 8.95 3.62
N ARG A 35 5.10 9.69 3.62
CA ARG A 35 4.02 9.54 4.59
C ARG A 35 3.46 8.11 4.59
N PHE A 36 3.13 7.57 3.41
CA PHE A 36 2.63 6.20 3.26
C PHE A 36 3.62 5.16 3.79
N LEU A 37 4.90 5.28 3.39
CA LEU A 37 5.95 4.35 3.81
C LEU A 37 6.25 4.41 5.31
N ASN A 38 6.19 5.61 5.91
CA ASN A 38 6.39 5.79 7.35
C ASN A 38 5.20 5.24 8.15
N THR A 39 3.97 5.42 7.65
CA THR A 39 2.77 4.89 8.31
C THR A 39 2.67 3.37 8.24
N PHE A 40 3.06 2.78 7.10
CA PHE A 40 2.88 1.35 6.82
C PHE A 40 4.22 0.61 6.59
N GLY A 41 5.29 1.09 7.18
CA GLY A 41 6.59 0.43 7.17
C GLY A 41 6.76 -0.58 8.32
N THR A 42 7.83 -1.37 8.26
CA THR A 42 8.14 -2.40 9.27
C THR A 42 8.33 -1.82 10.67
N GLN A 43 8.93 -0.63 10.78
CA GLN A 43 9.10 0.07 12.06
C GLN A 43 7.74 0.41 12.70
N ALA A 44 6.80 0.94 11.91
CA ALA A 44 5.50 1.32 12.43
C ALA A 44 4.64 0.11 12.78
N LEU A 45 4.67 -0.95 11.95
CA LEU A 45 3.76 -2.10 12.08
C LEU A 45 4.28 -3.18 13.02
N PHE A 46 5.61 -3.34 13.14
CA PHE A 46 6.25 -4.44 13.88
C PHE A 46 7.33 -3.96 14.86
N GLY A 47 7.66 -2.67 14.89
CA GLY A 47 8.79 -2.15 15.68
C GLY A 47 10.17 -2.53 15.15
N LEU A 48 10.26 -3.02 13.89
CA LEU A 48 11.51 -3.49 13.27
C LEU A 48 12.05 -2.46 12.29
N ASP A 49 13.31 -2.02 12.52
CA ASP A 49 13.95 -1.08 11.59
C ASP A 49 14.28 -1.78 10.26
N SER A 50 13.83 -1.22 9.17
CA SER A 50 14.12 -1.74 7.83
C SER A 50 15.60 -1.71 7.46
N ALA A 51 16.44 -0.93 8.16
CA ALA A 51 17.89 -0.91 7.99
C ALA A 51 18.54 -2.22 8.49
N ASP A 52 17.91 -2.91 9.43
CA ASP A 52 18.40 -4.18 9.98
C ASP A 52 18.01 -5.40 9.13
N ALA A 53 17.22 -5.18 8.06
CA ALA A 53 16.79 -6.25 7.19
C ALA A 53 17.88 -6.69 6.20
N ASP A 54 18.02 -8.00 6.01
CA ASP A 54 18.87 -8.59 4.97
C ASP A 54 18.18 -8.57 3.60
N LEU A 55 18.30 -7.44 2.90
CA LEU A 55 17.68 -7.22 1.61
C LEU A 55 18.23 -8.14 0.51
N SER A 56 19.47 -8.63 0.65
CA SER A 56 20.08 -9.56 -0.32
C SER A 56 19.31 -10.89 -0.37
N VAL A 57 18.88 -11.38 0.79
CA VAL A 57 18.06 -12.59 0.91
C VAL A 57 16.64 -12.36 0.41
N ALA A 58 16.05 -11.20 0.70
CA ALA A 58 14.74 -10.82 0.22
C ALA A 58 14.70 -10.73 -1.32
N SER A 59 15.70 -10.11 -1.92
CA SER A 59 15.84 -9.96 -3.38
C SER A 59 16.04 -11.30 -4.10
N SER A 60 16.84 -12.22 -3.53
CA SER A 60 17.09 -13.52 -4.14
C SER A 60 15.86 -14.41 -4.28
N LYS A 61 14.78 -14.12 -3.55
CA LYS A 61 13.50 -14.83 -3.61
C LYS A 61 12.50 -14.24 -4.61
N GLY A 62 12.93 -13.32 -5.49
CA GLY A 62 12.08 -12.66 -6.49
C GLY A 62 11.13 -11.60 -5.94
N ASN A 63 11.36 -11.17 -4.71
CA ASN A 63 10.59 -10.12 -4.07
C ASN A 63 11.26 -8.77 -4.35
N GLU A 64 10.72 -8.02 -5.29
CA GLU A 64 11.23 -6.70 -5.62
C GLU A 64 10.80 -5.67 -4.57
N HIS A 65 11.75 -4.82 -4.15
CA HIS A 65 11.44 -3.60 -3.43
C HIS A 65 10.93 -2.56 -4.42
N ASN A 66 9.62 -2.56 -4.65
CA ASN A 66 8.99 -1.65 -5.59
C ASN A 66 8.06 -0.69 -4.82
N THR A 67 8.33 0.60 -4.95
CA THR A 67 7.42 1.64 -4.51
C THR A 67 7.20 2.61 -5.65
N ARG A 68 5.97 2.69 -6.11
CA ARG A 68 5.55 3.59 -7.18
C ARG A 68 4.69 4.70 -6.61
N ASN A 69 4.82 5.86 -7.20
CA ASN A 69 4.00 7.00 -6.84
C ASN A 69 3.54 7.70 -8.11
N PHE A 70 2.24 7.88 -8.22
CA PHE A 70 1.60 8.58 -9.33
C PHE A 70 0.80 9.74 -8.77
N VAL A 71 0.89 10.88 -9.43
CA VAL A 71 0.11 12.06 -9.06
C VAL A 71 -0.60 12.56 -10.30
N PHE A 72 -1.90 12.76 -10.17
CA PHE A 72 -2.74 13.30 -11.22
C PHE A 72 -3.64 14.41 -10.66
N GLY A 73 -3.29 15.65 -10.89
CA GLY A 73 -3.95 16.79 -10.25
C GLY A 73 -3.83 16.70 -8.72
N ASN A 74 -4.96 16.58 -8.04
CA ASN A 74 -5.02 16.40 -6.58
C ASN A 74 -5.11 14.92 -6.15
N THR A 75 -5.10 13.99 -7.10
CA THR A 75 -5.15 12.55 -6.82
C THR A 75 -3.73 12.02 -6.64
N TYR A 76 -3.49 11.31 -5.54
CA TYR A 76 -2.21 10.67 -5.22
C TYR A 76 -2.42 9.16 -5.17
N ILE A 77 -1.57 8.41 -5.84
CA ILE A 77 -1.55 6.95 -5.80
C ILE A 77 -0.15 6.52 -5.39
N THR A 78 -0.04 5.89 -4.25
CA THR A 78 1.21 5.31 -3.76
C THR A 78 1.02 3.81 -3.63
N ASP A 79 1.79 3.03 -4.40
CA ASP A 79 1.82 1.59 -4.31
C ASP A 79 3.14 1.13 -3.69
N GLN A 80 3.09 0.11 -2.86
CA GLN A 80 4.29 -0.56 -2.37
C GLN A 80 4.17 -2.09 -2.52
N ASN A 81 5.32 -2.71 -2.82
CA ASN A 81 5.56 -4.14 -2.64
C ASN A 81 6.98 -4.29 -2.12
N ARG A 82 7.11 -4.55 -0.83
CA ARG A 82 8.40 -4.57 -0.16
C ARG A 82 8.52 -5.82 0.71
N SER A 83 9.63 -6.50 0.58
CA SER A 83 9.95 -7.69 1.38
C SER A 83 11.17 -7.44 2.25
N PHE A 84 11.11 -7.93 3.46
CA PHE A 84 12.15 -7.79 4.45
C PHE A 84 12.42 -9.16 5.07
N VAL A 85 13.70 -9.45 5.34
CA VAL A 85 14.13 -10.62 6.08
C VAL A 85 15.01 -10.13 7.23
N PHE A 86 14.58 -10.37 8.44
CA PHE A 86 15.33 -10.03 9.64
C PHE A 86 16.00 -11.30 10.17
N ARG A 87 17.28 -11.21 10.52
CA ARG A 87 17.99 -12.30 11.20
C ARG A 87 17.73 -12.19 12.69
N GLY A 88 17.25 -13.27 13.31
CA GLY A 88 17.19 -13.38 14.75
C GLY A 88 18.60 -13.49 15.36
N GLU A 89 18.72 -13.22 16.66
CA GLU A 89 19.96 -13.47 17.40
C GLU A 89 20.35 -14.96 17.28
N GLN A 90 21.61 -15.21 16.91
CA GLN A 90 22.15 -16.55 16.69
C GLN A 90 22.08 -17.40 17.99
N ASN A 91 21.08 -18.26 18.05
CA ASN A 91 21.28 -19.53 18.75
C ASN A 91 21.97 -20.48 17.77
N ASN A 92 22.93 -21.27 18.24
CA ASN A 92 23.91 -22.08 17.48
C ASN A 92 23.36 -23.08 16.43
N ASP A 93 22.06 -23.06 16.09
CA ASP A 93 21.36 -23.99 15.21
C ASP A 93 20.65 -23.31 14.01
N GLY A 94 21.30 -22.37 13.33
CA GLY A 94 20.75 -21.79 12.11
C GLY A 94 19.66 -20.73 12.45
N GLY A 95 20.06 -19.47 12.46
CA GLY A 95 19.26 -18.37 12.98
C GLY A 95 17.82 -18.32 12.47
N ASP A 96 16.88 -18.08 13.34
CA ASP A 96 15.48 -17.81 13.03
C ASP A 96 15.38 -16.55 12.15
N PHE A 97 14.77 -16.71 10.99
CA PHE A 97 14.52 -15.58 10.09
C PHE A 97 13.07 -15.14 10.24
N ALA A 98 12.86 -13.87 10.53
CA ALA A 98 11.55 -13.27 10.44
C ALA A 98 11.36 -12.63 9.06
N PHE A 99 10.33 -13.04 8.35
CA PHE A 99 9.98 -12.53 7.04
C PHE A 99 8.77 -11.61 7.13
N ILE A 100 8.83 -10.48 6.43
CA ILE A 100 7.70 -9.56 6.26
C ILE A 100 7.62 -9.17 4.79
N ASN A 101 6.45 -9.30 4.19
CA ASN A 101 6.13 -8.70 2.90
C ASN A 101 4.93 -7.77 3.06
N ILE A 102 5.08 -6.52 2.67
CA ILE A 102 4.04 -5.51 2.71
C ILE A 102 3.70 -5.13 1.27
N THR A 103 2.50 -5.49 0.84
CA THR A 103 1.92 -5.04 -0.42
C THR A 103 0.75 -4.12 -0.09
N GLY A 104 0.65 -2.97 -0.74
CA GLY A 104 -0.45 -2.08 -0.46
C GLY A 104 -0.47 -0.85 -1.32
N SER A 105 -1.58 -0.14 -1.25
CA SER A 105 -1.86 1.06 -2.03
C SER A 105 -2.59 2.09 -1.19
N GLY A 106 -2.13 3.33 -1.27
CA GLY A 106 -2.84 4.51 -0.80
C GLY A 106 -3.32 5.32 -2.00
N ILE A 107 -4.62 5.46 -2.17
CA ILE A 107 -5.23 6.21 -3.27
C ILE A 107 -6.04 7.35 -2.66
N LEU A 108 -5.62 8.58 -2.90
CA LEU A 108 -6.13 9.77 -2.23
C LEU A 108 -6.78 10.74 -3.20
N ASN A 109 -7.85 11.40 -2.74
CA ASN A 109 -8.55 12.45 -3.47
C ASN A 109 -9.06 12.02 -4.86
N VAL A 110 -9.68 10.88 -4.92
CA VAL A 110 -10.32 10.35 -6.13
C VAL A 110 -11.78 10.80 -6.19
N PRO A 111 -12.34 11.13 -7.38
CA PRO A 111 -13.77 11.36 -7.51
C PRO A 111 -14.59 10.20 -6.92
N LYS A 112 -15.61 10.53 -6.12
CA LYS A 112 -16.39 9.55 -5.34
C LYS A 112 -16.83 8.29 -6.14
N PRO A 113 -17.39 8.38 -7.37
CA PRO A 113 -17.81 7.19 -8.11
C PRO A 113 -16.63 6.25 -8.45
N ILE A 114 -15.45 6.82 -8.72
CA ILE A 114 -14.23 6.05 -9.01
C ILE A 114 -13.71 5.41 -7.73
N CYS A 115 -13.76 6.14 -6.62
CA CYS A 115 -13.36 5.66 -5.32
C CYS A 115 -14.21 4.45 -4.88
N GLU A 116 -15.53 4.53 -5.01
CA GLU A 116 -16.47 3.44 -4.70
C GLU A 116 -16.23 2.21 -5.59
N LEU A 117 -15.94 2.41 -6.87
CA LEU A 117 -15.62 1.32 -7.79
C LEU A 117 -14.31 0.60 -7.39
N LEU A 118 -13.26 1.36 -7.09
CA LEU A 118 -11.97 0.81 -6.66
C LEU A 118 -12.10 0.08 -5.31
N TYR A 119 -12.84 0.65 -4.36
CA TYR A 119 -13.11 0.00 -3.09
C TYR A 119 -13.83 -1.33 -3.29
N SER A 120 -14.89 -1.36 -4.10
CA SER A 120 -15.64 -2.57 -4.41
C SER A 120 -14.76 -3.62 -5.11
N PHE A 121 -13.89 -3.20 -6.02
CA PHE A 121 -12.94 -4.09 -6.70
C PHE A 121 -11.94 -4.72 -5.71
N HIS A 122 -11.36 -3.94 -4.81
CA HIS A 122 -10.46 -4.48 -3.79
C HIS A 122 -11.18 -5.38 -2.78
N LEU A 123 -12.40 -5.02 -2.39
CA LEU A 123 -13.22 -5.83 -1.50
C LEU A 123 -13.48 -7.22 -2.09
N LEU A 124 -13.92 -7.29 -3.35
CA LEU A 124 -14.21 -8.55 -4.03
C LEU A 124 -12.97 -9.43 -4.27
N ASN A 125 -11.80 -8.82 -4.52
CA ASN A 125 -10.60 -9.58 -4.85
C ASN A 125 -9.76 -10.00 -3.63
N THR A 126 -9.96 -9.35 -2.49
CA THR A 126 -9.10 -9.57 -1.31
C THR A 126 -9.81 -10.30 -0.19
N PHE A 127 -11.11 -10.08 -0.07
CA PHE A 127 -11.89 -10.60 1.04
C PHE A 127 -12.94 -11.60 0.55
N ASP A 128 -13.05 -12.71 1.26
CA ASP A 128 -14.20 -13.60 1.10
C ASP A 128 -15.42 -12.92 1.72
N LEU A 129 -16.36 -12.52 0.88
CA LEU A 129 -17.56 -11.79 1.29
C LEU A 129 -18.47 -12.61 2.22
N THR A 130 -18.29 -13.93 2.27
CA THR A 130 -19.09 -14.79 3.15
C THR A 130 -18.69 -14.62 4.61
N ASP A 131 -17.42 -14.31 4.88
CA ASP A 131 -16.85 -14.25 6.24
C ASP A 131 -16.39 -12.85 6.66
N THR A 132 -16.41 -11.88 5.75
CA THR A 132 -15.89 -10.54 6.01
C THR A 132 -17.02 -9.55 6.19
N LYS A 133 -17.06 -8.92 7.37
CA LYS A 133 -17.97 -7.79 7.63
C LYS A 133 -17.27 -6.48 7.31
N VAL A 134 -17.94 -5.66 6.52
CA VAL A 134 -17.59 -4.24 6.40
C VAL A 134 -18.13 -3.54 7.64
N GLU A 135 -17.25 -2.88 8.37
CA GLU A 135 -17.59 -2.15 9.58
C GLU A 135 -17.53 -0.64 9.32
N GLN A 136 -18.48 0.09 9.90
CA GLN A 136 -18.38 1.54 10.01
C GLN A 136 -17.48 1.83 11.21
N ILE A 137 -16.33 2.44 10.95
CA ILE A 137 -15.34 2.73 12.01
C ILE A 137 -15.67 4.05 12.70
N ASN A 138 -16.02 5.06 11.89
CA ASN A 138 -16.52 6.35 12.36
C ASN A 138 -17.48 6.94 11.31
N ASP A 139 -17.90 8.19 11.47
CA ASP A 139 -18.91 8.80 10.59
C ASP A 139 -18.47 8.84 9.12
N ASP A 140 -17.17 8.93 8.85
CA ASP A 140 -16.61 9.10 7.51
C ASP A 140 -15.91 7.86 6.94
N VAL A 141 -15.43 6.95 7.79
CA VAL A 141 -14.58 5.82 7.38
C VAL A 141 -15.26 4.48 7.60
N GLN A 142 -15.32 3.69 6.54
CA GLN A 142 -15.74 2.29 6.60
C GLN A 142 -14.66 1.38 6.02
N GLY A 143 -14.67 0.12 6.42
CA GLY A 143 -13.72 -0.85 5.90
C GLY A 143 -13.80 -2.21 6.55
N CYS A 144 -12.79 -3.00 6.30
CA CYS A 144 -12.63 -4.32 6.87
C CYS A 144 -11.17 -4.64 7.13
N ALA A 145 -10.93 -5.41 8.17
CA ALA A 145 -9.62 -5.89 8.57
C ALA A 145 -9.70 -7.36 8.97
N ARG A 146 -8.77 -8.17 8.47
CA ARG A 146 -8.68 -9.59 8.80
C ARG A 146 -7.22 -9.98 9.02
N ILE A 147 -6.98 -10.81 10.06
CA ILE A 147 -5.74 -11.57 10.19
C ILE A 147 -6.12 -13.04 10.09
N SER A 148 -5.39 -13.80 9.29
CA SER A 148 -5.61 -15.23 9.10
C SER A 148 -4.29 -15.99 9.13
N ASP A 149 -4.33 -17.21 9.65
CA ASP A 149 -3.20 -18.11 9.55
C ASP A 149 -3.02 -18.58 8.11
N PHE A 150 -1.77 -18.74 7.73
CA PHE A 150 -1.39 -19.28 6.44
C PHE A 150 -0.45 -20.46 6.61
N SER A 151 -0.37 -21.32 5.60
CA SER A 151 0.49 -22.51 5.66
C SER A 151 1.97 -22.15 5.88
N ASN A 152 2.72 -23.07 6.48
CA ASN A 152 4.17 -23.01 6.64
C ASN A 152 4.71 -21.89 7.55
N GLY A 153 4.04 -21.59 8.66
CA GLY A 153 4.56 -20.66 9.66
C GLY A 153 4.42 -19.19 9.28
N PHE A 154 3.41 -18.85 8.47
CA PHE A 154 3.10 -17.48 8.09
C PHE A 154 1.68 -17.08 8.48
N LYS A 155 1.47 -15.79 8.62
CA LYS A 155 0.17 -15.13 8.77
C LYS A 155 -0.04 -14.10 7.68
N TYR A 156 -1.31 -13.81 7.40
CA TYR A 156 -1.74 -12.73 6.53
C TYR A 156 -2.62 -11.73 7.28
N GLY A 157 -2.25 -10.45 7.21
CA GLY A 157 -3.11 -9.34 7.57
C GLY A 157 -3.62 -8.64 6.30
N SER A 158 -4.92 -8.52 6.13
CA SER A 158 -5.55 -7.80 5.03
C SER A 158 -6.41 -6.68 5.58
N PHE A 159 -6.22 -5.47 5.07
CA PHE A 159 -6.86 -4.24 5.52
C PHE A 159 -7.33 -3.44 4.33
N LEU A 160 -8.58 -2.99 4.36
CA LEU A 160 -9.17 -2.15 3.30
C LEU A 160 -10.11 -1.14 3.95
N PHE A 161 -9.79 0.13 3.81
CA PHE A 161 -10.56 1.24 4.35
C PHE A 161 -10.77 2.35 3.32
N PHE A 162 -11.87 3.05 3.47
CA PHE A 162 -12.33 4.04 2.50
C PHE A 162 -13.17 5.12 3.19
N ASN A 163 -13.01 6.39 2.75
CA ASN A 163 -13.73 7.56 3.28
C ASN A 163 -14.53 8.33 2.22
N GLY A 164 -14.93 7.69 1.13
CA GLY A 164 -15.67 8.32 0.03
C GLY A 164 -14.82 9.04 -1.01
N LYS A 165 -13.58 9.42 -0.69
CA LYS A 165 -12.63 10.12 -1.58
C LYS A 165 -11.27 9.45 -1.66
N SER A 166 -10.96 8.62 -0.69
CA SER A 166 -9.64 8.01 -0.54
C SER A 166 -9.79 6.56 -0.08
N ILE A 167 -8.83 5.73 -0.48
CA ILE A 167 -8.76 4.32 -0.14
C ILE A 167 -7.36 4.03 0.38
N VAL A 168 -7.27 3.19 1.41
CA VAL A 168 -6.06 2.50 1.79
C VAL A 168 -6.32 1.00 1.77
N TYR A 169 -5.40 0.29 1.13
CA TYR A 169 -5.40 -1.16 1.03
C TYR A 169 -4.03 -1.68 1.43
N LEU A 170 -3.99 -2.66 2.33
CA LEU A 170 -2.76 -3.33 2.76
C LEU A 170 -2.97 -4.84 2.78
N ASN A 171 -1.96 -5.56 2.33
CA ASN A 171 -1.85 -6.99 2.45
C ASN A 171 -0.45 -7.32 2.99
N ILE A 172 -0.39 -7.89 4.18
CA ILE A 172 0.84 -8.08 4.95
C ILE A 172 1.02 -9.57 5.19
N LYS A 173 2.03 -10.17 4.55
CA LYS A 173 2.46 -11.53 4.86
C LYS A 173 3.63 -11.47 5.82
N TYR A 174 3.57 -12.20 6.92
CA TYR A 174 4.62 -12.18 7.93
C TYR A 174 4.78 -13.54 8.61
N SER A 175 5.97 -13.78 9.17
CA SER A 175 6.26 -14.99 9.95
C SER A 175 5.37 -15.05 11.20
N ASP A 176 4.90 -16.21 11.59
CA ASP A 176 4.04 -16.42 12.76
C ASP A 176 4.73 -16.11 14.10
N SER A 177 6.07 -16.06 14.10
CA SER A 177 6.89 -15.57 15.22
C SER A 177 6.71 -14.08 15.51
N LEU A 178 6.16 -13.31 14.55
CA LEU A 178 5.86 -11.90 14.71
C LEU A 178 4.39 -11.69 15.10
N SER A 179 4.14 -10.59 15.78
CA SER A 179 2.78 -10.15 16.13
C SER A 179 2.42 -8.89 15.36
N LEU A 180 1.26 -8.92 14.69
CA LEU A 180 0.64 -7.75 14.06
C LEU A 180 -0.62 -7.40 14.84
N ASP A 181 -0.67 -6.20 15.39
CA ASP A 181 -1.85 -5.70 16.10
C ASP A 181 -2.88 -5.18 15.07
N LYS A 182 -3.99 -5.91 14.92
CA LYS A 182 -5.06 -5.58 13.98
C LYS A 182 -5.69 -4.22 14.28
N ASP A 183 -5.92 -3.91 15.54
CA ASP A 183 -6.61 -2.69 15.93
C ASP A 183 -5.71 -1.47 15.74
N TYR A 184 -4.42 -1.61 16.05
CA TYR A 184 -3.43 -0.60 15.76
C TYR A 184 -3.32 -0.30 14.25
N VAL A 185 -3.22 -1.34 13.39
CA VAL A 185 -3.15 -1.14 11.94
C VAL A 185 -4.43 -0.49 11.40
N THR A 186 -5.59 -0.89 11.93
CA THR A 186 -6.88 -0.25 11.60
C THR A 186 -6.86 1.23 11.93
N GLU A 187 -6.40 1.60 13.12
CA GLU A 187 -6.25 3.00 13.53
C GLU A 187 -5.30 3.78 12.61
N GLN A 188 -4.16 3.19 12.23
CA GLN A 188 -3.24 3.82 11.27
C GLN A 188 -3.88 4.04 9.89
N CYS A 189 -4.68 3.09 9.40
CA CYS A 189 -5.43 3.26 8.15
C CYS A 189 -6.44 4.42 8.24
N VAL A 190 -7.19 4.50 9.33
CA VAL A 190 -8.14 5.60 9.57
C VAL A 190 -7.42 6.95 9.62
N ARG A 191 -6.38 7.08 10.43
CA ARG A 191 -5.57 8.30 10.53
C ARG A 191 -4.95 8.70 9.18
N TYR A 192 -4.51 7.73 8.39
CA TYR A 192 -3.98 7.98 7.06
C TYR A 192 -5.04 8.62 6.14
N LEU A 193 -6.28 8.13 6.19
CA LEU A 193 -7.39 8.65 5.40
C LEU A 193 -7.89 10.03 5.88
N GLU A 194 -7.90 10.30 7.18
CA GLU A 194 -8.34 11.56 7.77
C GLU A 194 -7.36 12.71 7.49
N ASN A 195 -6.06 12.44 7.49
CA ASN A 195 -5.02 13.45 7.24
C ASN A 195 -4.87 13.85 5.75
N THR A 196 -5.83 13.47 4.90
CA THR A 196 -5.86 13.80 3.46
C THR A 196 -6.78 14.96 3.11
N GLN A 197 -7.25 15.69 4.11
CA GLN A 197 -8.12 16.87 3.94
C GLN A 197 -7.34 18.14 3.65
#